data_567dcae38200bb2d817c6bad7d48e199
#
_entry.id   567dcae38200bb2d817c6bad7d48e199
#
_cell.length_a   1.000
_cell.length_b   1.000
_cell.length_c   1.000
_cell.angle_alpha   90.00
_cell.angle_beta   90.00
_cell.angle_gamma   90.00
#
_symmetry.space_group_name_H-M   'P 1'
#
loop_
_entity.id
_entity.type
_entity.pdbx_description
1 polymer ?
#
loop_
_entity_poly.entity_id
_entity_poly.type
_entity_poly.pdbx_seq_one_letter_code
_entity_poly.pdbx_strand_id
1 'polypeptide(L)'
;MVLSDIEIANSVTMEPISKIANQLGIDEEALCLYGKYKAKIDARQLVALKDKPDGKLILVTAISPTPAGEGKTTTSVGLVDALSAIGKKAVIALREPSLGPVFGVKGGAAGGGHAQVVPMEDINLHFTGDFHAIGVANNLLAALIDNHIHHGNSLGIDSRRITWKRVVDMNDRQLRHIVDGLQGKVNGVPREDGYDITVASEIMAILCLSENISDLKARLEKIIIGYNYQGEPVTAKDLKAGGALAALLKDAIHPNLVQTLEHTPALIHGGPFANIAHGCNSVLATKLALKYGDYAVTEAGFGADLGAEKFIDIKCRMSGLRPAAVVLVATIRALKMHGGVPKANLATENVQAVVDGLPNLDKHLANIQDVYGLPVVVAINKFPLDTDAELQAVYDACDKRGVDVVISDVWANGGAGGRELAEKVVALAEQDNQFCFVYEEDDSIETKLTKIVTKVYGGKGIRLTPAAKRELADLERLGFGNYPICMAKTQYSFSDDAKKLGAPTDFTVTISNLKVSAGAGFIVALTGAIMTMPGLPKVPASETIDIDEEGNITGLF
;
A
#
# COMPACT_ATOMS: atom_id res chain seq x y z
N MET A 1 19.61 11.31 -26.05
CA MET A 1 19.02 11.85 -24.81
C MET A 1 18.11 10.74 -24.28
N VAL A 2 18.19 10.37 -23.02
CA VAL A 2 17.25 9.40 -22.44
C VAL A 2 15.97 10.18 -22.18
N LEU A 3 14.83 9.68 -22.68
CA LEU A 3 13.52 10.29 -22.45
C LEU A 3 13.13 10.18 -20.97
N SER A 4 12.44 11.17 -20.46
CA SER A 4 11.82 11.12 -19.13
C SER A 4 10.59 10.18 -19.13
N ASP A 5 10.15 9.76 -17.95
CA ASP A 5 9.00 8.85 -17.83
C ASP A 5 7.72 9.44 -18.45
N ILE A 6 7.48 10.74 -18.31
CA ILE A 6 6.34 11.41 -18.95
C ILE A 6 6.48 11.48 -20.49
N GLU A 7 7.69 11.73 -21.01
CA GLU A 7 7.93 11.71 -22.46
C GLU A 7 7.72 10.32 -23.05
N ILE A 8 8.13 9.26 -22.35
CA ILE A 8 7.87 7.87 -22.74
C ILE A 8 6.36 7.60 -22.71
N ALA A 9 5.66 7.98 -21.65
CA ALA A 9 4.22 7.79 -21.53
C ALA A 9 3.45 8.50 -22.67
N ASN A 10 3.84 9.72 -23.02
CA ASN A 10 3.21 10.50 -24.08
C ASN A 10 3.58 10.04 -25.50
N SER A 11 4.63 9.23 -25.65
CA SER A 11 5.05 8.69 -26.96
C SER A 11 4.16 7.54 -27.45
N VAL A 12 3.37 6.92 -26.57
CA VAL A 12 2.54 5.76 -26.89
C VAL A 12 1.10 6.18 -27.18
N THR A 13 0.52 5.65 -28.24
CA THR A 13 -0.90 5.85 -28.55
C THR A 13 -1.74 4.89 -27.70
N MET A 14 -2.46 5.44 -26.72
CA MET A 14 -3.37 4.64 -25.89
C MET A 14 -4.56 4.09 -26.69
N GLU A 15 -4.95 2.86 -26.37
CA GLU A 15 -6.18 2.27 -26.88
C GLU A 15 -7.41 2.82 -26.11
N PRO A 16 -8.59 2.94 -26.77
CA PRO A 16 -9.82 3.25 -26.06
C PRO A 16 -10.09 2.25 -24.94
N ILE A 17 -10.54 2.73 -23.79
CA ILE A 17 -10.73 1.87 -22.60
C ILE A 17 -11.76 0.76 -22.82
N SER A 18 -12.74 0.97 -23.68
CA SER A 18 -13.69 -0.07 -24.09
C SER A 18 -12.99 -1.24 -24.78
N LYS A 19 -11.94 -0.98 -25.58
CA LYS A 19 -11.15 -2.05 -26.21
C LYS A 19 -10.35 -2.85 -25.17
N ILE A 20 -9.80 -2.18 -24.17
CA ILE A 20 -9.11 -2.83 -23.03
C ILE A 20 -10.10 -3.68 -22.23
N ALA A 21 -11.29 -3.15 -21.95
CA ALA A 21 -12.36 -3.91 -21.27
C ALA A 21 -12.77 -5.16 -22.05
N ASN A 22 -12.89 -5.06 -23.38
CA ASN A 22 -13.22 -6.19 -24.25
C ASN A 22 -12.16 -7.31 -24.22
N GLN A 23 -10.88 -7.00 -24.01
CA GLN A 23 -9.83 -8.02 -23.81
C GLN A 23 -10.11 -8.89 -22.57
N LEU A 24 -10.74 -8.32 -21.57
CA LEU A 24 -11.14 -9.01 -20.33
C LEU A 24 -12.51 -9.70 -20.46
N GLY A 25 -13.28 -9.40 -21.49
CA GLY A 25 -14.66 -9.84 -21.65
C GLY A 25 -15.61 -9.10 -20.73
N ILE A 26 -15.36 -7.82 -20.46
CA ILE A 26 -16.22 -6.94 -19.67
C ILE A 26 -17.19 -6.23 -20.63
N ASP A 27 -18.50 -6.38 -20.38
CA ASP A 27 -19.53 -5.72 -21.14
C ASP A 27 -19.55 -4.21 -20.87
N GLU A 28 -19.91 -3.40 -21.86
CA GLU A 28 -20.00 -1.93 -21.72
C GLU A 28 -20.95 -1.50 -20.61
N GLU A 29 -22.02 -2.26 -20.38
CA GLU A 29 -22.98 -1.97 -19.29
C GLU A 29 -22.37 -2.08 -17.87
N ALA A 30 -21.27 -2.81 -17.76
CA ALA A 30 -20.51 -2.92 -16.51
C ALA A 30 -19.47 -1.79 -16.32
N LEU A 31 -19.35 -0.87 -17.29
CA LEU A 31 -18.39 0.22 -17.29
C LEU A 31 -19.07 1.56 -17.05
N CYS A 32 -18.44 2.38 -16.22
CA CYS A 32 -18.70 3.81 -16.13
C CYS A 32 -17.48 4.54 -16.73
N LEU A 33 -17.66 5.14 -17.93
CA LEU A 33 -16.56 5.79 -18.64
C LEU A 33 -16.18 7.13 -18.00
N TYR A 34 -14.90 7.34 -17.81
CA TYR A 34 -14.29 8.61 -17.40
C TYR A 34 -13.39 9.14 -18.54
N GLY A 35 -14.02 9.53 -19.63
CA GLY A 35 -13.36 9.91 -20.88
C GLY A 35 -12.98 8.67 -21.73
N LYS A 36 -12.00 8.85 -22.63
CA LYS A 36 -11.65 7.83 -23.64
C LYS A 36 -10.78 6.69 -23.08
N TYR A 37 -9.99 6.96 -22.06
CA TYR A 37 -8.89 6.08 -21.64
C TYR A 37 -9.00 5.56 -20.19
N LYS A 38 -10.09 5.90 -19.50
CA LYS A 38 -10.36 5.47 -18.12
C LYS A 38 -11.81 5.03 -17.97
N ALA A 39 -12.04 4.04 -17.12
CA ALA A 39 -13.40 3.64 -16.72
C ALA A 39 -13.38 3.09 -15.31
N LYS A 40 -14.54 3.09 -14.64
CA LYS A 40 -14.77 2.27 -13.46
C LYS A 40 -15.47 0.97 -13.85
N ILE A 41 -15.08 -0.13 -13.21
CA ILE A 41 -15.76 -1.41 -13.36
C ILE A 41 -16.76 -1.55 -12.20
N ASP A 42 -18.02 -1.83 -12.50
CA ASP A 42 -19.01 -2.10 -11.48
C ASP A 42 -18.60 -3.31 -10.63
N ALA A 43 -18.31 -3.07 -9.35
CA ALA A 43 -17.88 -4.12 -8.43
C ALA A 43 -18.90 -5.27 -8.26
N ARG A 44 -20.19 -5.05 -8.64
CA ARG A 44 -21.22 -6.10 -8.67
C ARG A 44 -20.91 -7.22 -9.66
N GLN A 45 -19.98 -7.00 -10.59
CA GLN A 45 -19.46 -8.05 -11.47
C GLN A 45 -18.89 -9.24 -10.68
N LEU A 46 -18.34 -9.03 -9.49
CA LEU A 46 -17.88 -10.13 -8.63
C LEU A 46 -19.00 -11.10 -8.24
N VAL A 47 -20.23 -10.63 -8.09
CA VAL A 47 -21.38 -11.49 -7.82
C VAL A 47 -21.74 -12.31 -9.05
N ALA A 48 -21.71 -11.72 -10.23
CA ALA A 48 -21.97 -12.43 -11.49
C ALA A 48 -20.87 -13.46 -11.81
N LEU A 49 -19.62 -13.20 -11.39
CA LEU A 49 -18.46 -14.03 -11.64
C LEU A 49 -18.13 -15.01 -10.48
N LYS A 50 -19.02 -15.14 -9.48
CA LYS A 50 -18.74 -15.93 -8.26
C LYS A 50 -18.32 -17.38 -8.56
N ASP A 51 -18.92 -18.00 -9.56
CA ASP A 51 -18.68 -19.41 -9.93
C ASP A 51 -17.50 -19.57 -10.92
N LYS A 52 -16.94 -18.46 -11.44
CA LYS A 52 -15.74 -18.50 -12.27
C LYS A 52 -14.52 -18.77 -11.40
N PRO A 53 -13.64 -19.71 -11.76
CA PRO A 53 -12.40 -19.96 -11.05
C PRO A 53 -11.54 -18.69 -10.97
N ASP A 54 -10.83 -18.52 -9.86
CA ASP A 54 -9.84 -17.45 -9.71
C ASP A 54 -8.56 -17.83 -10.47
N GLY A 55 -7.92 -16.81 -11.06
CA GLY A 55 -6.57 -16.93 -11.57
C GLY A 55 -5.54 -17.03 -10.44
N LYS A 56 -4.26 -17.10 -10.80
CA LYS A 56 -3.13 -17.17 -9.87
C LYS A 56 -2.76 -15.78 -9.37
N LEU A 57 -2.73 -15.59 -8.04
CA LEU A 57 -2.33 -14.33 -7.42
C LEU A 57 -0.81 -14.26 -7.27
N ILE A 58 -0.18 -13.29 -7.90
CA ILE A 58 1.26 -13.04 -7.81
C ILE A 58 1.49 -11.78 -6.98
N LEU A 59 2.21 -11.94 -5.87
CA LEU A 59 2.58 -10.81 -5.00
C LEU A 59 3.98 -10.32 -5.35
N VAL A 60 4.11 -9.06 -5.74
CA VAL A 60 5.40 -8.39 -5.89
C VAL A 60 5.71 -7.59 -4.63
N THR A 61 6.85 -7.86 -4.03
CA THR A 61 7.35 -7.16 -2.84
C THR A 61 8.85 -6.86 -3.01
N ALA A 62 9.53 -6.35 -2.00
CA ALA A 62 10.96 -6.05 -2.09
C ALA A 62 11.69 -6.34 -0.79
N ILE A 63 13.01 -6.34 -0.85
CA ILE A 63 13.88 -6.23 0.32
C ILE A 63 13.68 -4.89 1.03
N SER A 64 14.29 -4.68 2.19
CA SER A 64 14.21 -3.39 2.89
C SER A 64 14.69 -2.25 1.99
N PRO A 65 13.87 -1.19 1.76
CA PRO A 65 14.13 -0.23 0.70
C PRO A 65 15.21 0.80 1.04
N THR A 66 15.79 1.37 -0.01
CA THR A 66 16.51 2.65 0.05
C THR A 66 15.52 3.84 0.03
N PRO A 67 15.96 5.06 0.37
CA PRO A 67 15.14 6.25 0.19
C PRO A 67 14.70 6.52 -1.26
N ALA A 68 15.41 5.98 -2.26
CA ALA A 68 15.06 6.09 -3.68
C ALA A 68 13.97 5.10 -4.12
N GLY A 69 13.74 4.05 -3.32
CA GLY A 69 12.86 2.93 -3.67
C GLY A 69 13.56 1.86 -4.52
N GLU A 70 12.89 0.70 -4.67
CA GLU A 70 13.48 -0.49 -5.31
C GLU A 70 12.85 -0.84 -6.67
N GLY A 71 11.94 0.00 -7.18
CA GLY A 71 11.31 -0.22 -8.48
C GLY A 71 10.28 -1.35 -8.50
N LYS A 72 9.58 -1.59 -7.37
CA LYS A 72 8.52 -2.62 -7.31
C LYS A 72 7.44 -2.41 -8.37
N THR A 73 6.90 -1.20 -8.49
CA THR A 73 5.83 -0.90 -9.43
C THR A 73 6.30 -1.11 -10.88
N THR A 74 7.50 -0.63 -11.20
CA THR A 74 8.13 -0.87 -12.53
C THR A 74 8.26 -2.37 -12.80
N THR A 75 8.76 -3.14 -11.83
CA THR A 75 8.86 -4.61 -11.97
C THR A 75 7.48 -5.26 -12.10
N SER A 76 6.47 -4.80 -11.34
CA SER A 76 5.11 -5.34 -11.39
C SER A 76 4.45 -5.10 -12.76
N VAL A 77 4.58 -3.89 -13.29
CA VAL A 77 4.05 -3.51 -14.60
C VAL A 77 4.78 -4.27 -15.71
N GLY A 78 6.11 -4.28 -15.69
CA GLY A 78 6.88 -5.05 -16.69
C GLY A 78 6.60 -6.56 -16.61
N LEU A 79 6.36 -7.11 -15.42
CA LEU A 79 5.97 -8.52 -15.27
C LEU A 79 4.60 -8.81 -15.89
N VAL A 80 3.59 -7.96 -15.68
CA VAL A 80 2.26 -8.20 -16.28
C VAL A 80 2.31 -8.10 -17.79
N ASP A 81 3.09 -7.16 -18.34
CA ASP A 81 3.31 -7.05 -19.78
C ASP A 81 4.06 -8.28 -20.33
N ALA A 82 5.08 -8.76 -19.62
CA ALA A 82 5.81 -9.97 -19.97
C ALA A 82 4.93 -11.23 -19.95
N LEU A 83 4.05 -11.36 -18.93
CA LEU A 83 3.07 -12.45 -18.87
C LEU A 83 2.13 -12.40 -20.09
N SER A 84 1.67 -11.22 -20.47
CA SER A 84 0.84 -11.03 -21.67
C SER A 84 1.61 -11.38 -22.94
N ALA A 85 2.88 -10.97 -23.06
CA ALA A 85 3.75 -11.26 -24.19
C ALA A 85 4.05 -12.76 -24.40
N ILE A 86 4.02 -13.56 -23.31
CA ILE A 86 4.13 -15.03 -23.40
C ILE A 86 2.77 -15.73 -23.52
N GLY A 87 1.71 -14.97 -23.84
CA GLY A 87 0.38 -15.51 -24.15
C GLY A 87 -0.48 -15.84 -22.92
N LYS A 88 -0.17 -15.31 -21.73
CA LYS A 88 -1.01 -15.45 -20.53
C LYS A 88 -1.99 -14.29 -20.45
N LYS A 89 -3.22 -14.55 -20.02
CA LYS A 89 -4.18 -13.50 -19.71
C LYS A 89 -3.86 -12.92 -18.33
N ALA A 90 -3.18 -11.79 -18.30
CA ALA A 90 -2.69 -11.19 -17.08
C ALA A 90 -3.36 -9.83 -16.81
N VAL A 91 -3.59 -9.52 -15.54
CA VAL A 91 -4.16 -8.25 -15.06
C VAL A 91 -3.34 -7.78 -13.88
N ILE A 92 -3.00 -6.49 -13.82
CA ILE A 92 -2.33 -5.92 -12.66
C ILE A 92 -3.33 -5.12 -11.81
N ALA A 93 -3.17 -5.20 -10.48
CA ALA A 93 -3.92 -4.39 -9.53
C ALA A 93 -2.97 -3.57 -8.65
N LEU A 94 -3.06 -2.24 -8.74
CA LEU A 94 -2.16 -1.29 -8.11
C LEU A 94 -2.89 -0.30 -7.20
N ARG A 95 -2.12 0.41 -6.37
CA ARG A 95 -2.61 1.55 -5.59
C ARG A 95 -2.65 2.81 -6.46
N GLU A 96 -3.63 3.67 -6.17
CA GLU A 96 -3.68 5.03 -6.65
C GLU A 96 -2.66 5.90 -5.88
N PRO A 97 -1.88 6.77 -6.54
CA PRO A 97 -0.94 7.66 -5.88
C PRO A 97 -1.64 8.83 -5.17
N SER A 98 -1.05 9.28 -4.06
CA SER A 98 -1.47 10.47 -3.31
C SER A 98 -0.75 11.71 -3.81
N LEU A 99 -1.44 12.84 -3.89
CA LEU A 99 -0.88 14.12 -4.34
C LEU A 99 0.28 14.62 -3.46
N GLY A 100 0.23 14.38 -2.15
CA GLY A 100 1.29 14.80 -1.25
C GLY A 100 2.68 14.28 -1.63
N PRO A 101 2.87 12.96 -1.82
CA PRO A 101 4.11 12.39 -2.36
C PRO A 101 4.45 12.89 -3.78
N VAL A 102 3.47 13.03 -4.67
CA VAL A 102 3.68 13.49 -6.06
C VAL A 102 4.31 14.88 -6.10
N PHE A 103 3.77 15.83 -5.34
CA PHE A 103 4.29 17.19 -5.24
C PHE A 103 5.44 17.35 -4.22
N GLY A 104 5.72 16.30 -3.42
CA GLY A 104 6.72 16.30 -2.35
C GLY A 104 8.10 15.80 -2.76
N VAL A 105 8.32 14.51 -2.61
CA VAL A 105 9.69 13.93 -2.67
C VAL A 105 9.87 13.00 -3.85
N LYS A 106 8.80 12.45 -4.43
CA LYS A 106 8.91 11.25 -5.23
C LYS A 106 7.82 11.14 -6.27
N GLY A 107 8.20 10.57 -7.41
CA GLY A 107 7.34 10.12 -8.46
C GLY A 107 6.12 9.32 -8.03
N GLY A 108 5.08 9.39 -8.84
CA GLY A 108 3.83 8.68 -8.64
C GLY A 108 3.98 7.16 -8.71
N ALA A 109 2.87 6.45 -8.50
CA ALA A 109 2.83 4.99 -8.48
C ALA A 109 2.54 4.37 -9.87
N ALA A 110 2.86 5.05 -10.97
CA ALA A 110 2.55 4.58 -12.32
C ALA A 110 3.60 3.63 -12.95
N GLY A 111 4.71 3.36 -12.26
CA GLY A 111 5.87 2.65 -12.83
C GLY A 111 6.94 3.62 -13.31
N GLY A 112 7.80 3.18 -14.25
CA GLY A 112 8.85 4.02 -14.84
C GLY A 112 9.47 3.40 -16.09
N GLY A 113 10.13 4.22 -16.91
CA GLY A 113 10.67 3.82 -18.21
C GLY A 113 9.58 3.26 -19.12
N HIS A 114 9.84 2.12 -19.74
CA HIS A 114 8.91 1.43 -20.61
C HIS A 114 7.90 0.53 -19.85
N ALA A 115 7.96 0.46 -18.53
CA ALA A 115 7.02 -0.29 -17.69
C ALA A 115 6.14 0.66 -16.87
N GLN A 116 5.16 1.27 -17.51
CA GLN A 116 4.26 2.26 -16.91
C GLN A 116 2.79 1.95 -17.19
N VAL A 117 1.92 2.46 -16.31
CA VAL A 117 0.46 2.50 -16.47
C VAL A 117 0.05 3.89 -16.96
N VAL A 118 -0.83 3.95 -17.93
CA VAL A 118 -1.31 5.19 -18.56
C VAL A 118 -2.84 5.29 -18.54
N PRO A 119 -3.41 6.51 -18.50
CA PRO A 119 -2.80 7.85 -18.64
C PRO A 119 -2.06 8.28 -17.35
N MET A 120 -0.75 8.53 -17.45
CA MET A 120 0.11 8.78 -16.29
C MET A 120 -0.24 10.09 -15.57
N GLU A 121 -0.52 11.16 -16.30
CA GLU A 121 -0.88 12.46 -15.73
C GLU A 121 -2.16 12.38 -14.91
N ASP A 122 -3.21 11.80 -15.46
CA ASP A 122 -4.50 11.65 -14.78
C ASP A 122 -4.38 10.81 -13.50
N ILE A 123 -3.63 9.70 -13.57
CA ILE A 123 -3.41 8.80 -12.43
C ILE A 123 -2.70 9.54 -11.29
N ASN A 124 -1.71 10.39 -11.60
CA ASN A 124 -0.90 11.07 -10.60
C ASN A 124 -1.50 12.39 -10.10
N LEU A 125 -2.47 12.96 -10.80
CA LEU A 125 -3.09 14.25 -10.44
C LEU A 125 -4.55 14.06 -10.00
N HIS A 126 -5.48 14.14 -10.94
CA HIS A 126 -6.92 13.99 -10.67
C HIS A 126 -7.47 12.82 -11.50
N PHE A 127 -7.54 11.66 -10.88
CA PHE A 127 -7.83 10.42 -11.58
C PHE A 127 -9.34 10.27 -11.87
N THR A 128 -10.12 9.79 -10.92
CA THR A 128 -11.57 9.59 -11.05
C THR A 128 -12.34 10.14 -9.86
N GLY A 129 -11.66 10.79 -8.92
CA GLY A 129 -12.27 11.45 -7.78
C GLY A 129 -12.37 10.60 -6.51
N ASP A 130 -11.76 9.42 -6.45
CA ASP A 130 -11.86 8.53 -5.28
C ASP A 130 -11.26 9.18 -4.03
N PHE A 131 -10.09 9.80 -4.14
CA PHE A 131 -9.44 10.49 -3.01
C PHE A 131 -10.23 11.71 -2.55
N HIS A 132 -10.84 12.45 -3.49
CA HIS A 132 -11.76 13.53 -3.13
C HIS A 132 -12.96 13.00 -2.35
N ALA A 133 -13.60 11.93 -2.80
CA ALA A 133 -14.73 11.31 -2.12
C ALA A 133 -14.37 10.85 -0.70
N ILE A 134 -13.19 10.21 -0.52
CA ILE A 134 -12.68 9.79 0.77
C ILE A 134 -12.43 10.99 1.68
N GLY A 135 -11.77 12.04 1.17
CA GLY A 135 -11.49 13.26 1.92
C GLY A 135 -12.75 13.97 2.39
N VAL A 136 -13.75 14.10 1.49
CA VAL A 136 -15.04 14.71 1.82
C VAL A 136 -15.81 13.88 2.85
N ALA A 137 -15.84 12.54 2.70
CA ALA A 137 -16.50 11.66 3.67
C ALA A 137 -15.83 11.77 5.06
N ASN A 138 -14.50 11.75 5.12
CA ASN A 138 -13.77 11.91 6.36
C ASN A 138 -14.06 13.26 7.05
N ASN A 139 -14.06 14.33 6.28
CA ASN A 139 -14.29 15.68 6.81
C ASN A 139 -15.75 15.94 7.16
N LEU A 140 -16.69 15.28 6.46
CA LEU A 140 -18.11 15.28 6.87
C LEU A 140 -18.26 14.67 8.27
N LEU A 141 -17.61 13.53 8.54
CA LEU A 141 -17.67 12.89 9.86
C LEU A 141 -17.09 13.82 10.94
N ALA A 142 -15.96 14.49 10.68
CA ALA A 142 -15.38 15.48 11.59
C ALA A 142 -16.33 16.65 11.84
N ALA A 143 -16.98 17.17 10.81
CA ALA A 143 -17.97 18.24 10.94
C ALA A 143 -19.22 17.79 11.73
N LEU A 144 -19.67 16.55 11.57
CA LEU A 144 -20.80 15.99 12.33
C LEU A 144 -20.48 15.87 13.82
N ILE A 145 -19.23 15.52 14.19
CA ILE A 145 -18.78 15.47 15.57
C ILE A 145 -18.89 16.86 16.21
N ASP A 146 -18.30 17.87 15.58
CA ASP A 146 -18.30 19.25 16.10
C ASP A 146 -19.70 19.85 16.12
N ASN A 147 -20.52 19.56 15.12
CA ASN A 147 -21.93 19.96 15.07
C ASN A 147 -22.75 19.33 16.21
N HIS A 148 -22.52 18.05 16.53
CA HIS A 148 -23.20 17.37 17.63
C HIS A 148 -22.83 18.01 18.98
N ILE A 149 -21.55 18.32 19.20
CA ILE A 149 -21.08 18.98 20.42
C ILE A 149 -21.70 20.39 20.52
N HIS A 150 -21.72 21.14 19.42
CA HIS A 150 -22.28 22.49 19.36
C HIS A 150 -23.78 22.54 19.72
N HIS A 151 -24.56 21.57 19.30
CA HIS A 151 -26.01 21.49 19.49
C HIS A 151 -26.42 20.69 20.74
N GLY A 152 -25.61 20.64 21.76
CA GLY A 152 -26.00 20.16 23.09
C GLY A 152 -25.38 18.83 23.50
N ASN A 153 -24.57 18.18 22.65
CA ASN A 153 -23.75 17.02 22.99
C ASN A 153 -24.48 15.91 23.75
N SER A 154 -25.64 15.48 23.23
CA SER A 154 -26.48 14.47 23.90
C SER A 154 -25.79 13.10 24.08
N LEU A 155 -24.75 12.80 23.29
CA LEU A 155 -23.91 11.60 23.45
C LEU A 155 -22.83 11.76 24.53
N GLY A 156 -22.66 12.96 25.10
CA GLY A 156 -21.68 13.25 26.15
C GLY A 156 -20.22 13.07 25.65
N ILE A 157 -19.93 13.41 24.40
CA ILE A 157 -18.57 13.31 23.83
C ILE A 157 -17.63 14.22 24.62
N ASP A 158 -16.53 13.64 25.14
CA ASP A 158 -15.45 14.42 25.75
C ASP A 158 -14.58 15.03 24.64
N SER A 159 -14.64 16.35 24.48
CA SER A 159 -13.91 17.08 23.44
C SER A 159 -12.37 16.89 23.50
N ARG A 160 -11.85 16.46 24.68
CA ARG A 160 -10.43 16.14 24.87
C ARG A 160 -10.05 14.71 24.44
N ARG A 161 -11.07 13.88 24.12
CA ARG A 161 -10.89 12.47 23.79
C ARG A 161 -11.45 12.12 22.40
N ILE A 162 -11.58 13.12 21.53
CA ILE A 162 -11.90 12.90 20.10
C ILE A 162 -10.64 12.33 19.45
N THR A 163 -10.80 11.19 18.78
CA THR A 163 -9.72 10.48 18.08
C THR A 163 -9.76 10.68 16.58
N TRP A 164 -10.86 11.24 16.06
CA TRP A 164 -11.06 11.50 14.64
C TRP A 164 -10.48 12.84 14.24
N LYS A 165 -9.64 12.84 13.21
CA LYS A 165 -9.03 14.04 12.63
C LYS A 165 -9.63 14.35 11.27
N ARG A 166 -9.43 15.57 10.79
CA ARG A 166 -9.66 15.96 9.41
C ARG A 166 -8.58 15.41 8.49
N VAL A 167 -8.78 15.45 7.19
CA VAL A 167 -7.77 15.04 6.20
C VAL A 167 -7.65 16.02 5.06
N VAL A 168 -6.46 16.02 4.45
CA VAL A 168 -6.17 16.69 3.18
C VAL A 168 -5.15 15.85 2.42
N ASP A 169 -5.31 15.73 1.10
CA ASP A 169 -4.36 14.94 0.29
C ASP A 169 -3.16 15.78 -0.14
N MET A 170 -2.39 16.25 0.85
CA MET A 170 -1.19 17.06 0.65
C MET A 170 -0.23 16.86 1.82
N ASN A 171 1.08 17.03 1.56
CA ASN A 171 2.10 17.06 2.60
C ASN A 171 2.14 18.44 3.26
N ASP A 172 1.49 18.60 4.41
CA ASP A 172 1.44 19.87 5.12
C ASP A 172 1.71 19.72 6.62
N ARG A 173 2.97 19.90 7.04
CA ARG A 173 3.37 19.78 8.45
C ARG A 173 2.73 20.83 9.36
N GLN A 174 2.25 21.93 8.81
CA GLN A 174 1.64 23.01 9.57
C GLN A 174 0.29 22.59 10.15
N LEU A 175 -0.39 21.63 9.52
CA LEU A 175 -1.70 21.14 9.91
C LEU A 175 -1.66 19.98 10.93
N ARG A 176 -0.50 19.50 11.36
CA ARG A 176 -0.39 18.35 12.27
C ARG A 176 -1.13 18.54 13.59
N HIS A 177 -1.08 19.76 14.13
CA HIS A 177 -1.73 20.16 15.36
C HIS A 177 -2.28 21.57 15.18
N ILE A 178 -3.60 21.72 15.35
CA ILE A 178 -4.31 22.99 15.24
C ILE A 178 -5.27 23.15 16.42
N VAL A 179 -5.78 24.34 16.59
CA VAL A 179 -6.95 24.61 17.43
C VAL A 179 -8.06 25.14 16.54
N ASP A 180 -9.20 24.49 16.54
CA ASP A 180 -10.38 24.90 15.79
C ASP A 180 -11.48 25.50 16.68
N GLY A 181 -12.61 25.93 16.11
CA GLY A 181 -13.77 26.49 16.81
C GLY A 181 -13.52 27.85 17.50
N LEU A 182 -12.51 28.61 17.05
CA LEU A 182 -12.17 29.92 17.63
C LEU A 182 -13.18 31.02 17.26
N GLN A 183 -13.05 32.21 17.88
CA GLN A 183 -13.86 33.43 17.67
C GLN A 183 -15.31 33.35 18.20
N GLY A 184 -15.52 32.57 19.25
CA GLY A 184 -16.74 32.65 20.04
C GLY A 184 -17.78 31.57 19.71
N LYS A 185 -18.81 31.56 20.53
CA LYS A 185 -19.81 30.50 20.63
C LYS A 185 -20.49 30.12 19.30
N VAL A 186 -20.64 31.07 18.41
CA VAL A 186 -21.29 30.84 17.09
C VAL A 186 -20.46 29.92 16.18
N ASN A 187 -19.17 29.84 16.40
CA ASN A 187 -18.22 29.07 15.59
C ASN A 187 -17.93 27.65 16.13
N GLY A 188 -18.54 27.26 17.25
CA GLY A 188 -18.37 25.94 17.84
C GLY A 188 -17.67 25.96 19.20
N VAL A 189 -17.09 24.83 19.58
CA VAL A 189 -16.36 24.65 20.85
C VAL A 189 -14.87 24.53 20.53
N PRO A 190 -14.00 25.43 21.03
CA PRO A 190 -12.55 25.34 20.80
C PRO A 190 -11.98 24.01 21.31
N ARG A 191 -11.23 23.32 20.47
CA ARG A 191 -10.54 22.09 20.81
C ARG A 191 -9.26 21.89 20.00
N GLU A 192 -8.39 21.01 20.48
CA GLU A 192 -7.30 20.51 19.66
C GLU A 192 -7.85 19.62 18.54
N ASP A 193 -7.31 19.80 17.33
CA ASP A 193 -7.55 18.96 16.17
C ASP A 193 -6.24 18.82 15.37
N GLY A 194 -6.30 18.25 14.21
CA GLY A 194 -5.21 18.14 13.24
C GLY A 194 -5.70 17.55 11.95
N TYR A 195 -4.79 17.49 10.98
CA TYR A 195 -5.03 16.84 9.71
C TYR A 195 -4.08 15.66 9.54
N ASP A 196 -4.62 14.54 9.09
CA ASP A 196 -3.83 13.46 8.52
C ASP A 196 -3.86 13.57 6.98
N ILE A 197 -2.90 12.98 6.28
CA ILE A 197 -3.00 12.87 4.82
C ILE A 197 -4.11 11.87 4.46
N THR A 198 -4.86 12.12 3.38
CA THR A 198 -6.05 11.31 3.01
C THR A 198 -5.76 9.81 2.96
N VAL A 199 -4.60 9.40 2.49
CA VAL A 199 -4.17 7.99 2.41
C VAL A 199 -3.84 7.35 3.77
N ALA A 200 -3.77 8.16 4.84
CA ALA A 200 -3.63 7.70 6.21
C ALA A 200 -4.98 7.50 6.93
N SER A 201 -6.08 7.94 6.32
CA SER A 201 -7.41 7.87 6.94
C SER A 201 -7.91 6.44 7.09
N GLU A 202 -8.70 6.21 8.13
CA GLU A 202 -9.40 4.93 8.31
C GLU A 202 -10.39 4.67 7.18
N ILE A 203 -11.03 5.72 6.61
CA ILE A 203 -11.95 5.58 5.47
C ILE A 203 -11.24 5.03 4.24
N MET A 204 -10.00 5.44 3.96
CA MET A 204 -9.19 4.83 2.90
C MET A 204 -8.99 3.33 3.13
N ALA A 205 -8.64 2.93 4.35
CA ALA A 205 -8.46 1.53 4.69
C ALA A 205 -9.79 0.75 4.61
N ILE A 206 -10.90 1.32 5.08
CA ILE A 206 -12.23 0.74 4.98
C ILE A 206 -12.62 0.50 3.52
N LEU A 207 -12.48 1.49 2.64
CA LEU A 207 -12.79 1.35 1.22
C LEU A 207 -11.98 0.21 0.58
N CYS A 208 -10.68 0.12 0.90
CA CYS A 208 -9.80 -0.92 0.35
C CYS A 208 -10.10 -2.33 0.87
N LEU A 209 -10.67 -2.47 2.07
CA LEU A 209 -10.99 -3.77 2.68
C LEU A 209 -12.45 -4.16 2.52
N SER A 210 -13.30 -3.28 1.99
CA SER A 210 -14.72 -3.56 1.77
C SER A 210 -14.94 -4.48 0.57
N GLU A 211 -15.91 -5.37 0.69
CA GLU A 211 -16.28 -6.33 -0.34
C GLU A 211 -17.47 -5.88 -1.21
N ASN A 212 -18.28 -4.96 -0.70
CA ASN A 212 -19.44 -4.37 -1.40
C ASN A 212 -19.94 -3.15 -0.64
N ILE A 213 -20.94 -2.47 -1.18
CA ILE A 213 -21.51 -1.23 -0.59
C ILE A 213 -22.15 -1.46 0.79
N SER A 214 -22.73 -2.62 1.03
CA SER A 214 -23.34 -2.94 2.33
C SER A 214 -22.29 -3.17 3.40
N ASP A 215 -21.18 -3.87 3.06
CA ASP A 215 -20.03 -4.04 3.94
C ASP A 215 -19.34 -2.69 4.18
N LEU A 216 -19.15 -1.88 3.13
CA LEU A 216 -18.63 -0.52 3.27
C LEU A 216 -19.42 0.29 4.32
N LYS A 217 -20.75 0.32 4.19
CA LYS A 217 -21.61 1.04 5.15
C LYS A 217 -21.49 0.47 6.57
N ALA A 218 -21.51 -0.84 6.72
CA ALA A 218 -21.38 -1.50 8.02
C ALA A 218 -20.04 -1.20 8.70
N ARG A 219 -18.95 -1.13 7.92
CA ARG A 219 -17.62 -0.74 8.40
C ARG A 219 -17.57 0.72 8.80
N LEU A 220 -18.11 1.62 7.97
CA LEU A 220 -18.16 3.06 8.28
C LEU A 220 -18.91 3.33 9.58
N GLU A 221 -19.99 2.60 9.87
CA GLU A 221 -20.76 2.72 11.12
C GLU A 221 -19.95 2.32 12.37
N LYS A 222 -18.95 1.45 12.24
CA LYS A 222 -18.09 0.99 13.35
C LYS A 222 -16.96 1.97 13.72
N ILE A 223 -16.68 2.99 12.90
CA ILE A 223 -15.62 3.97 13.18
C ILE A 223 -15.82 4.56 14.58
N ILE A 224 -14.80 4.47 15.42
CA ILE A 224 -14.76 5.13 16.72
C ILE A 224 -14.27 6.56 16.52
N ILE A 225 -15.13 7.53 16.84
CA ILE A 225 -14.84 8.96 16.68
C ILE A 225 -14.19 9.60 17.90
N GLY A 226 -14.32 8.95 19.04
CA GLY A 226 -13.84 9.41 20.34
C GLY A 226 -14.54 8.68 21.47
N TYR A 227 -14.46 9.24 22.67
CA TYR A 227 -15.03 8.65 23.87
C TYR A 227 -15.92 9.66 24.59
N ASN A 228 -16.98 9.16 25.25
CA ASN A 228 -17.82 9.99 26.11
C ASN A 228 -17.16 10.24 27.48
N TYR A 229 -17.80 11.06 28.33
CA TYR A 229 -17.29 11.37 29.68
C TYR A 229 -17.21 10.14 30.61
N GLN A 230 -17.91 9.04 30.31
CA GLN A 230 -17.85 7.78 31.02
C GLN A 230 -16.69 6.89 30.54
N GLY A 231 -16.03 7.28 29.45
CA GLY A 231 -14.94 6.51 28.85
C GLY A 231 -15.37 5.42 27.87
N GLU A 232 -16.66 5.40 27.49
CA GLU A 232 -17.16 4.48 26.49
C GLU A 232 -16.95 5.04 25.07
N PRO A 233 -16.67 4.19 24.06
CA PRO A 233 -16.49 4.64 22.68
C PRO A 233 -17.79 5.19 22.10
N VAL A 234 -17.67 6.27 21.34
CA VAL A 234 -18.73 6.82 20.51
C VAL A 234 -18.39 6.54 19.04
N THR A 235 -19.37 6.08 18.28
CA THR A 235 -19.16 5.63 16.92
C THR A 235 -19.85 6.54 15.88
N ALA A 236 -19.46 6.38 14.61
CA ALA A 236 -20.15 7.04 13.50
C ALA A 236 -21.63 6.60 13.37
N LYS A 237 -21.98 5.38 13.86
CA LYS A 237 -23.37 4.92 13.95
C LYS A 237 -24.18 5.75 14.93
N ASP A 238 -23.61 6.12 16.08
CA ASP A 238 -24.28 6.93 17.10
C ASP A 238 -24.62 8.33 16.57
N LEU A 239 -23.79 8.86 15.66
CA LEU A 239 -24.03 10.10 14.91
C LEU A 239 -24.95 9.90 13.69
N LYS A 240 -25.42 8.66 13.40
CA LYS A 240 -26.22 8.31 12.22
C LYS A 240 -25.54 8.68 10.89
N ALA A 241 -24.20 8.67 10.86
CA ALA A 241 -23.41 9.13 9.72
C ALA A 241 -23.29 8.11 8.59
N GLY A 242 -23.42 6.80 8.87
CA GLY A 242 -23.06 5.72 7.95
C GLY A 242 -23.68 5.81 6.56
N GLY A 243 -24.96 6.22 6.48
CA GLY A 243 -25.65 6.39 5.19
C GLY A 243 -25.06 7.52 4.34
N ALA A 244 -24.81 8.68 4.94
CA ALA A 244 -24.23 9.84 4.23
C ALA A 244 -22.79 9.57 3.77
N LEU A 245 -21.98 8.93 4.61
CA LEU A 245 -20.60 8.54 4.27
C LEU A 245 -20.60 7.54 3.11
N ALA A 246 -21.45 6.50 3.17
CA ALA A 246 -21.56 5.52 2.08
C ALA A 246 -22.06 6.14 0.77
N ALA A 247 -22.99 7.12 0.84
CA ALA A 247 -23.47 7.83 -0.34
C ALA A 247 -22.35 8.63 -1.04
N LEU A 248 -21.45 9.27 -0.28
CA LEU A 248 -20.29 9.96 -0.83
C LEU A 248 -19.30 9.00 -1.51
N LEU A 249 -19.22 7.77 -1.03
CA LEU A 249 -18.26 6.75 -1.51
C LEU A 249 -18.86 5.79 -2.55
N LYS A 250 -20.12 5.98 -2.98
CA LYS A 250 -20.85 5.04 -3.84
C LYS A 250 -20.16 4.75 -5.18
N ASP A 251 -19.50 5.74 -5.76
CA ASP A 251 -18.77 5.61 -7.03
C ASP A 251 -17.30 5.25 -6.78
N ALA A 252 -16.73 5.74 -5.66
CA ALA A 252 -15.35 5.45 -5.28
C ALA A 252 -15.10 3.97 -4.93
N ILE A 253 -16.13 3.20 -4.58
CA ILE A 253 -16.01 1.76 -4.29
C ILE A 253 -15.68 0.91 -5.53
N HIS A 254 -15.93 1.43 -6.73
CA HIS A 254 -15.71 0.75 -7.98
C HIS A 254 -14.27 0.92 -8.47
N PRO A 255 -13.50 -0.18 -8.73
CA PRO A 255 -12.13 -0.09 -9.21
C PRO A 255 -12.01 0.60 -10.57
N ASN A 256 -10.90 1.32 -10.75
CA ASN A 256 -10.60 2.02 -11.99
C ASN A 256 -9.84 1.12 -12.95
N LEU A 257 -10.31 1.03 -14.19
CA LEU A 257 -9.66 0.33 -15.29
C LEU A 257 -8.87 1.33 -16.14
N VAL A 258 -7.63 0.99 -16.40
CA VAL A 258 -6.68 1.67 -17.30
C VAL A 258 -5.82 0.61 -18.02
N GLN A 259 -4.71 1.01 -18.62
CA GLN A 259 -3.83 0.13 -19.39
C GLN A 259 -2.36 0.41 -19.11
N THR A 260 -1.49 -0.56 -19.38
CA THR A 260 -0.05 -0.33 -19.46
C THR A 260 0.33 0.29 -20.81
N LEU A 261 1.60 0.69 -20.98
CA LEU A 261 2.11 1.13 -22.29
C LEU A 261 1.97 0.05 -23.37
N GLU A 262 1.98 -1.23 -23.00
CA GLU A 262 1.79 -2.38 -23.92
C GLU A 262 0.33 -2.84 -24.01
N HIS A 263 -0.62 -2.00 -23.51
CA HIS A 263 -2.07 -2.23 -23.53
C HIS A 263 -2.55 -3.43 -22.71
N THR A 264 -1.77 -3.86 -21.72
CA THR A 264 -2.23 -4.84 -20.73
C THR A 264 -3.21 -4.16 -19.75
N PRO A 265 -4.34 -4.81 -19.42
CA PRO A 265 -5.32 -4.24 -18.50
C PRO A 265 -4.76 -4.03 -17.09
N ALA A 266 -5.01 -2.85 -16.54
CA ALA A 266 -4.58 -2.48 -15.18
C ALA A 266 -5.76 -1.94 -14.36
N LEU A 267 -5.88 -2.40 -13.12
CA LEU A 267 -6.85 -1.92 -12.13
C LEU A 267 -6.13 -1.06 -11.10
N ILE A 268 -6.54 0.19 -10.96
CA ILE A 268 -5.98 1.10 -9.95
C ILE A 268 -7.09 1.45 -8.97
N HIS A 269 -6.90 1.16 -7.66
CA HIS A 269 -7.96 1.42 -6.70
C HIS A 269 -7.46 1.50 -5.26
N GLY A 270 -7.70 2.65 -4.62
CA GLY A 270 -7.27 2.97 -3.26
C GLY A 270 -5.76 3.11 -3.10
N GLY A 271 -5.32 3.74 -2.03
CA GLY A 271 -3.90 4.05 -1.84
C GLY A 271 -3.44 4.14 -0.38
N PRO A 272 -3.83 3.19 0.52
CA PRO A 272 -3.46 3.29 1.93
C PRO A 272 -1.95 3.17 2.12
N PHE A 273 -1.38 3.99 3.02
CA PHE A 273 0.05 3.94 3.33
C PHE A 273 0.41 2.64 4.06
N ALA A 274 1.57 2.07 3.71
CA ALA A 274 2.02 0.79 4.27
C ALA A 274 2.69 0.90 5.65
N ASN A 275 3.03 2.10 6.12
CA ASN A 275 3.62 2.30 7.45
C ASN A 275 2.60 2.56 8.56
N ILE A 276 1.32 2.79 8.20
CA ILE A 276 0.24 3.11 9.15
C ILE A 276 -1.09 2.41 8.83
N ALA A 277 -1.20 1.79 7.67
CA ALA A 277 -2.32 0.97 7.22
C ALA A 277 -1.79 -0.28 6.50
N HIS A 278 -2.67 -1.06 5.86
CA HIS A 278 -2.27 -2.32 5.23
C HIS A 278 -1.46 -2.17 3.94
N GLY A 279 -1.37 -0.98 3.35
CA GLY A 279 -0.41 -0.66 2.29
C GLY A 279 -0.59 -1.36 0.96
N CYS A 280 -1.82 -1.78 0.63
CA CYS A 280 -2.15 -2.53 -0.58
C CYS A 280 -3.37 -1.90 -1.27
N ASN A 281 -3.54 -2.15 -2.56
CA ASN A 281 -4.78 -1.80 -3.27
C ASN A 281 -6.01 -2.53 -2.68
N SER A 282 -7.20 -2.21 -3.18
CA SER A 282 -8.44 -2.77 -2.65
C SER A 282 -8.58 -4.28 -2.87
N VAL A 283 -9.35 -4.90 -2.00
CA VAL A 283 -9.81 -6.30 -2.13
C VAL A 283 -10.60 -6.46 -3.43
N LEU A 284 -11.46 -5.49 -3.75
CA LEU A 284 -12.29 -5.52 -4.97
C LEU A 284 -11.45 -5.54 -6.24
N ALA A 285 -10.43 -4.67 -6.36
CA ALA A 285 -9.55 -4.65 -7.52
C ALA A 285 -8.79 -5.99 -7.67
N THR A 286 -8.26 -6.53 -6.57
CA THR A 286 -7.55 -7.80 -6.61
C THR A 286 -8.47 -8.97 -6.96
N LYS A 287 -9.68 -9.04 -6.40
CA LYS A 287 -10.67 -10.09 -6.75
C LYS A 287 -11.13 -9.98 -8.20
N LEU A 288 -11.37 -8.76 -8.73
CA LEU A 288 -11.68 -8.57 -10.15
C LEU A 288 -10.52 -9.00 -11.06
N ALA A 289 -9.29 -8.64 -10.70
CA ALA A 289 -8.11 -9.08 -11.45
C ALA A 289 -8.01 -10.62 -11.53
N LEU A 290 -8.28 -11.31 -10.41
CA LEU A 290 -8.32 -12.78 -10.35
C LEU A 290 -9.46 -13.38 -11.19
N LYS A 291 -10.62 -12.72 -11.24
CA LYS A 291 -11.76 -13.18 -12.02
C LYS A 291 -11.56 -12.98 -13.53
N TYR A 292 -10.87 -11.92 -13.92
CA TYR A 292 -10.70 -11.59 -15.34
C TYR A 292 -9.39 -12.12 -15.94
N GLY A 293 -8.34 -12.35 -15.16
CA GLY A 293 -7.05 -12.87 -15.62
C GLY A 293 -6.76 -14.30 -15.17
N ASP A 294 -5.91 -15.00 -15.91
CA ASP A 294 -5.30 -16.26 -15.45
C ASP A 294 -4.23 -15.97 -14.39
N TYR A 295 -3.61 -14.79 -14.47
CA TYR A 295 -2.64 -14.26 -13.52
C TYR A 295 -3.05 -12.86 -13.10
N ALA A 296 -3.15 -12.65 -11.78
CA ALA A 296 -3.36 -11.34 -11.17
C ALA A 296 -2.07 -10.91 -10.47
N VAL A 297 -1.41 -9.87 -10.97
CA VAL A 297 -0.21 -9.29 -10.37
C VAL A 297 -0.61 -8.16 -9.43
N THR A 298 -0.09 -8.13 -8.22
CA THR A 298 -0.31 -7.05 -7.27
C THR A 298 0.95 -6.78 -6.46
N GLU A 299 1.00 -5.63 -5.79
CA GLU A 299 2.15 -5.26 -4.97
C GLU A 299 1.77 -4.91 -3.54
N ALA A 300 2.74 -5.04 -2.63
CA ALA A 300 2.68 -4.54 -1.27
C ALA A 300 3.70 -3.43 -1.05
N GLY A 301 3.33 -2.40 -0.29
CA GLY A 301 4.18 -1.22 -0.06
C GLY A 301 5.43 -1.53 0.78
N PHE A 302 6.53 -0.84 0.52
CA PHE A 302 7.84 -0.99 1.20
C PHE A 302 8.45 -2.39 1.09
N GLY A 303 9.19 -2.85 2.10
CA GLY A 303 9.80 -4.17 2.16
C GLY A 303 8.82 -5.28 2.56
N ALA A 304 9.20 -6.53 2.34
CA ALA A 304 8.35 -7.69 2.63
C ALA A 304 8.04 -7.85 4.12
N ASP A 305 8.93 -7.39 4.99
CA ASP A 305 8.73 -7.38 6.45
C ASP A 305 7.57 -6.47 6.89
N LEU A 306 7.26 -5.43 6.11
CA LEU A 306 6.24 -4.44 6.44
C LEU A 306 5.01 -4.55 5.51
N GLY A 307 5.23 -4.59 4.21
CA GLY A 307 4.16 -4.61 3.21
C GLY A 307 3.59 -6.00 2.97
N ALA A 308 4.43 -7.01 2.69
CA ALA A 308 3.94 -8.36 2.46
C ALA A 308 3.36 -8.98 3.74
N GLU A 309 3.92 -8.68 4.92
CA GLU A 309 3.35 -9.08 6.21
C GLU A 309 1.89 -8.62 6.31
N LYS A 310 1.60 -7.33 6.09
CA LYS A 310 0.23 -6.80 6.17
C LYS A 310 -0.67 -7.26 5.02
N PHE A 311 -0.11 -7.46 3.84
CA PHE A 311 -0.84 -8.06 2.73
C PHE A 311 -1.35 -9.44 3.13
N ILE A 312 -0.52 -10.25 3.76
CA ILE A 312 -0.85 -11.62 4.17
C ILE A 312 -1.73 -11.59 5.42
N ASP A 313 -1.26 -11.02 6.52
CA ASP A 313 -1.91 -11.15 7.83
C ASP A 313 -3.13 -10.23 8.01
N ILE A 314 -3.32 -9.21 7.15
CA ILE A 314 -4.52 -8.38 7.15
C ILE A 314 -5.37 -8.65 5.91
N LYS A 315 -4.87 -8.30 4.71
CA LYS A 315 -5.68 -8.33 3.49
C LYS A 315 -6.08 -9.76 3.10
N CYS A 316 -5.14 -10.70 3.03
CA CYS A 316 -5.44 -12.09 2.69
C CYS A 316 -6.33 -12.75 3.76
N ARG A 317 -6.03 -12.53 5.04
CA ARG A 317 -6.82 -13.06 6.15
C ARG A 317 -8.28 -12.62 6.07
N MET A 318 -8.54 -11.33 5.84
CA MET A 318 -9.90 -10.77 5.82
C MET A 318 -10.68 -11.09 4.54
N SER A 319 -10.00 -11.33 3.43
CA SER A 319 -10.62 -11.48 2.10
C SER A 319 -10.60 -12.90 1.54
N GLY A 320 -9.90 -13.83 2.19
CA GLY A 320 -9.70 -15.20 1.71
C GLY A 320 -8.72 -15.34 0.55
N LEU A 321 -8.00 -14.27 0.17
CA LEU A 321 -6.99 -14.29 -0.88
C LEU A 321 -5.80 -15.18 -0.48
N ARG A 322 -5.20 -15.87 -1.48
CA ARG A 322 -4.02 -16.72 -1.29
C ARG A 322 -3.03 -16.48 -2.43
N PRO A 323 -1.81 -15.97 -2.15
CA PRO A 323 -0.77 -15.86 -3.17
C PRO A 323 -0.36 -17.24 -3.69
N ALA A 324 -0.17 -17.35 -5.01
CA ALA A 324 0.37 -18.54 -5.64
C ALA A 324 1.90 -18.51 -5.68
N ALA A 325 2.47 -17.31 -5.89
CA ALA A 325 3.91 -17.10 -5.88
C ALA A 325 4.24 -15.65 -5.48
N VAL A 326 5.49 -15.44 -5.08
CA VAL A 326 6.03 -14.12 -4.70
C VAL A 326 7.21 -13.76 -5.60
N VAL A 327 7.24 -12.50 -6.03
CA VAL A 327 8.43 -11.88 -6.65
C VAL A 327 9.04 -10.96 -5.63
N LEU A 328 10.27 -11.24 -5.22
CA LEU A 328 11.03 -10.42 -4.28
C LEU A 328 12.01 -9.53 -5.08
N VAL A 329 11.69 -8.26 -5.19
CA VAL A 329 12.54 -7.29 -5.87
C VAL A 329 13.74 -6.93 -5.00
N ALA A 330 14.93 -7.03 -5.56
CA ALA A 330 16.19 -6.60 -4.95
C ALA A 330 16.92 -5.63 -5.87
N THR A 331 17.73 -4.74 -5.29
CA THR A 331 18.66 -3.89 -6.03
C THR A 331 20.05 -3.99 -5.42
N ILE A 332 21.06 -3.93 -6.24
CA ILE A 332 22.47 -3.89 -5.79
C ILE A 332 22.68 -2.68 -4.86
N ARG A 333 22.04 -1.56 -5.15
CA ARG A 333 22.10 -0.35 -4.30
C ARG A 333 21.56 -0.58 -2.89
N ALA A 334 20.42 -1.27 -2.76
CA ALA A 334 19.86 -1.59 -1.46
C ALA A 334 20.78 -2.53 -0.68
N LEU A 335 21.30 -3.56 -1.32
CA LEU A 335 22.26 -4.49 -0.68
C LEU A 335 23.52 -3.75 -0.22
N LYS A 336 24.13 -2.90 -1.06
CA LYS A 336 25.27 -2.07 -0.65
C LYS A 336 24.93 -1.15 0.54
N MET A 337 23.76 -0.54 0.56
CA MET A 337 23.33 0.28 1.69
C MET A 337 23.19 -0.56 2.97
N HIS A 338 22.59 -1.74 2.88
CA HIS A 338 22.48 -2.67 4.00
C HIS A 338 23.82 -3.24 4.44
N GLY A 339 24.81 -3.29 3.55
CA GLY A 339 26.22 -3.58 3.84
C GLY A 339 27.03 -2.38 4.36
N GLY A 340 26.36 -1.25 4.67
CA GLY A 340 26.97 -0.11 5.34
C GLY A 340 27.52 0.99 4.41
N VAL A 341 27.30 0.93 3.09
CA VAL A 341 27.74 1.97 2.16
C VAL A 341 26.82 3.21 2.26
N PRO A 342 27.39 4.41 2.46
CA PRO A 342 26.62 5.65 2.48
C PRO A 342 25.89 5.92 1.14
N LYS A 343 24.72 6.54 1.20
CA LYS A 343 23.87 6.85 0.02
C LYS A 343 24.63 7.50 -1.13
N ALA A 344 25.57 8.39 -0.84
CA ALA A 344 26.35 9.10 -1.86
C ALA A 344 27.27 8.20 -2.70
N ASN A 345 27.62 7.01 -2.19
CA ASN A 345 28.62 6.11 -2.78
C ASN A 345 28.01 4.82 -3.36
N LEU A 346 26.67 4.70 -3.38
CA LEU A 346 25.98 3.50 -3.86
C LEU A 346 26.20 3.19 -5.35
N ALA A 347 26.62 4.17 -6.13
CA ALA A 347 26.92 4.03 -7.56
C ALA A 347 28.30 3.40 -7.84
N THR A 348 29.19 3.35 -6.85
CA THR A 348 30.55 2.77 -6.98
C THR A 348 30.49 1.27 -6.73
N GLU A 349 31.20 0.47 -7.55
CA GLU A 349 31.34 -0.97 -7.33
C GLU A 349 31.85 -1.27 -5.93
N ASN A 350 31.18 -2.19 -5.24
CA ASN A 350 31.61 -2.68 -3.94
C ASN A 350 31.00 -4.07 -3.66
N VAL A 351 31.63 -5.10 -4.19
CA VAL A 351 31.18 -6.50 -4.04
C VAL A 351 31.12 -6.92 -2.56
N GLN A 352 32.12 -6.49 -1.74
CA GLN A 352 32.10 -6.83 -0.32
C GLN A 352 30.89 -6.25 0.39
N ALA A 353 30.51 -5.02 0.10
CA ALA A 353 29.31 -4.41 0.68
C ALA A 353 28.03 -5.12 0.22
N VAL A 354 27.98 -5.63 -1.01
CA VAL A 354 26.87 -6.49 -1.45
C VAL A 354 26.80 -7.73 -0.57
N VAL A 355 27.93 -8.42 -0.38
CA VAL A 355 28.02 -9.64 0.46
C VAL A 355 27.59 -9.33 1.90
N ASP A 356 28.06 -8.23 2.48
CA ASP A 356 27.69 -7.80 3.84
C ASP A 356 26.20 -7.43 3.96
N GLY A 357 25.55 -7.05 2.87
CA GLY A 357 24.11 -6.75 2.81
C GLY A 357 23.22 -7.95 2.52
N LEU A 358 23.77 -9.08 2.02
CA LEU A 358 23.00 -10.29 1.72
C LEU A 358 22.15 -10.84 2.89
N PRO A 359 22.54 -10.69 4.17
CA PRO A 359 21.66 -11.10 5.28
C PRO A 359 20.27 -10.44 5.25
N ASN A 360 20.14 -9.21 4.70
CA ASN A 360 18.83 -8.58 4.51
C ASN A 360 17.98 -9.36 3.49
N LEU A 361 18.54 -9.71 2.35
CA LEU A 361 17.86 -10.52 1.33
C LEU A 361 17.50 -11.90 1.88
N ASP A 362 18.44 -12.59 2.54
CA ASP A 362 18.22 -13.92 3.10
C ASP A 362 17.11 -13.94 4.14
N LYS A 363 17.02 -12.91 5.01
CA LYS A 363 15.96 -12.79 5.99
C LYS A 363 14.59 -12.59 5.32
N HIS A 364 14.48 -11.81 4.25
CA HIS A 364 13.24 -11.67 3.49
C HIS A 364 12.84 -12.97 2.80
N LEU A 365 13.78 -13.71 2.22
CA LEU A 365 13.54 -15.02 1.63
C LEU A 365 13.06 -16.02 2.68
N ALA A 366 13.73 -16.06 3.85
CA ALA A 366 13.31 -16.89 4.99
C ALA A 366 11.87 -16.58 5.43
N ASN A 367 11.50 -15.29 5.48
CA ASN A 367 10.12 -14.92 5.82
C ASN A 367 9.12 -15.45 4.79
N ILE A 368 9.42 -15.33 3.49
CA ILE A 368 8.49 -15.76 2.43
C ILE A 368 8.38 -17.29 2.40
N GLN A 369 9.51 -18.01 2.44
CA GLN A 369 9.52 -19.47 2.32
C GLN A 369 9.18 -20.18 3.63
N ASP A 370 9.84 -19.80 4.74
CA ASP A 370 9.80 -20.58 5.99
C ASP A 370 8.68 -20.10 6.92
N VAL A 371 8.30 -18.79 6.86
CA VAL A 371 7.23 -18.23 7.72
C VAL A 371 5.88 -18.27 7.02
N TYR A 372 5.82 -17.91 5.73
CA TYR A 372 4.56 -17.85 4.98
C TYR A 372 4.31 -19.05 4.06
N GLY A 373 5.31 -19.93 3.85
CA GLY A 373 5.18 -21.15 3.04
C GLY A 373 4.95 -20.89 1.56
N LEU A 374 5.47 -19.78 1.02
CA LEU A 374 5.23 -19.35 -0.36
C LEU A 374 6.46 -19.57 -1.25
N PRO A 375 6.28 -20.04 -2.50
CA PRO A 375 7.35 -20.09 -3.48
C PRO A 375 7.74 -18.65 -3.90
N VAL A 376 9.04 -18.43 -4.15
CA VAL A 376 9.59 -17.11 -4.43
C VAL A 376 10.66 -17.14 -5.51
N VAL A 377 10.69 -16.09 -6.33
CA VAL A 377 11.79 -15.75 -7.23
C VAL A 377 12.34 -14.38 -6.88
N VAL A 378 13.64 -14.19 -6.95
CA VAL A 378 14.29 -12.89 -6.79
C VAL A 378 14.36 -12.20 -8.15
N ALA A 379 13.81 -10.99 -8.24
CA ALA A 379 13.97 -10.12 -9.41
C ALA A 379 14.98 -9.02 -9.08
N ILE A 380 16.13 -9.02 -9.73
CA ILE A 380 17.09 -7.93 -9.60
C ILE A 380 16.69 -6.82 -10.55
N ASN A 381 16.20 -5.71 -10.01
CA ASN A 381 16.00 -4.48 -10.77
C ASN A 381 17.38 -3.85 -11.03
N LYS A 382 17.93 -4.15 -12.22
CA LYS A 382 19.30 -3.79 -12.59
C LYS A 382 19.39 -2.31 -12.97
N PHE A 383 20.43 -1.66 -12.45
CA PHE A 383 20.82 -0.29 -12.84
C PHE A 383 22.06 -0.31 -13.73
N PRO A 384 22.26 0.73 -14.59
CA PRO A 384 23.37 0.74 -15.56
C PRO A 384 24.78 0.63 -14.98
N LEU A 385 24.97 0.95 -13.70
CA LEU A 385 26.26 0.91 -13.01
C LEU A 385 26.46 -0.36 -12.16
N ASP A 386 25.49 -1.26 -12.11
CA ASP A 386 25.63 -2.53 -11.41
C ASP A 386 26.57 -3.44 -12.19
N THR A 387 27.59 -3.99 -11.52
CA THR A 387 28.61 -4.82 -12.16
C THR A 387 28.28 -6.30 -12.12
N ASP A 388 28.84 -7.07 -13.05
CA ASP A 388 28.63 -8.53 -13.09
C ASP A 388 29.15 -9.23 -11.82
N ALA A 389 30.21 -8.71 -11.20
CA ALA A 389 30.73 -9.25 -9.94
C ALA A 389 29.76 -9.02 -8.77
N GLU A 390 29.11 -7.87 -8.71
CA GLU A 390 28.07 -7.58 -7.71
C GLU A 390 26.83 -8.45 -7.92
N LEU A 391 26.39 -8.64 -9.17
CA LEU A 391 25.30 -9.53 -9.53
C LEU A 391 25.59 -10.99 -9.17
N GLN A 392 26.83 -11.47 -9.47
CA GLN A 392 27.25 -12.85 -9.16
C GLN A 392 27.16 -13.15 -7.66
N ALA A 393 27.49 -12.20 -6.80
CA ALA A 393 27.36 -12.38 -5.35
C ALA A 393 25.90 -12.66 -4.92
N VAL A 394 24.93 -12.05 -5.59
CA VAL A 394 23.51 -12.30 -5.32
C VAL A 394 23.08 -13.68 -5.85
N TYR A 395 23.51 -14.04 -7.06
CA TYR A 395 23.25 -15.38 -7.63
C TYR A 395 23.78 -16.49 -6.70
N ASP A 396 25.04 -16.38 -6.27
CA ASP A 396 25.69 -17.37 -5.39
C ASP A 396 24.97 -17.52 -4.02
N ALA A 397 24.39 -16.43 -3.52
CA ALA A 397 23.65 -16.45 -2.26
C ALA A 397 22.28 -17.14 -2.42
N CYS A 398 21.56 -16.81 -3.47
CA CYS A 398 20.22 -17.37 -3.73
C CYS A 398 20.30 -18.85 -4.14
N ASP A 399 21.32 -19.26 -4.91
CA ASP A 399 21.58 -20.66 -5.29
C ASP A 399 21.72 -21.56 -4.06
N LYS A 400 22.46 -21.10 -3.04
CA LYS A 400 22.62 -21.81 -1.75
C LYS A 400 21.28 -22.05 -1.03
N ARG A 401 20.29 -21.22 -1.31
CA ARG A 401 18.93 -21.32 -0.74
C ARG A 401 17.96 -22.05 -1.68
N GLY A 402 18.39 -22.39 -2.89
CA GLY A 402 17.54 -23.00 -3.92
C GLY A 402 16.47 -22.03 -4.46
N VAL A 403 16.80 -20.73 -4.56
CA VAL A 403 15.92 -19.70 -5.07
C VAL A 403 16.44 -19.17 -6.40
N ASP A 404 15.59 -19.18 -7.42
CA ASP A 404 15.89 -18.60 -8.71
C ASP A 404 16.09 -17.08 -8.62
N VAL A 405 17.05 -16.55 -9.38
CA VAL A 405 17.32 -15.13 -9.53
C VAL A 405 17.23 -14.77 -11.00
N VAL A 406 16.48 -13.71 -11.32
CA VAL A 406 16.32 -13.20 -12.66
C VAL A 406 16.64 -11.71 -12.71
N ILE A 407 17.35 -11.27 -13.72
CA ILE A 407 17.55 -9.84 -13.99
C ILE A 407 16.26 -9.30 -14.61
N SER A 408 15.72 -8.25 -14.01
CA SER A 408 14.57 -7.50 -14.53
C SER A 408 15.05 -6.24 -15.22
N ASP A 409 14.98 -6.22 -16.55
CA ASP A 409 15.34 -5.06 -17.38
C ASP A 409 14.11 -4.39 -18.01
N VAL A 410 13.01 -4.43 -17.27
CA VAL A 410 11.71 -3.92 -17.74
C VAL A 410 11.67 -2.40 -17.84
N TRP A 411 12.51 -1.70 -17.09
CA TRP A 411 12.60 -0.24 -17.19
C TRP A 411 13.03 0.19 -18.60
N ALA A 412 14.02 -0.47 -19.17
CA ALA A 412 14.55 -0.16 -20.50
C ALA A 412 13.77 -0.82 -21.64
N ASN A 413 13.24 -2.03 -21.42
CA ASN A 413 12.75 -2.90 -22.47
C ASN A 413 11.28 -3.33 -22.30
N GLY A 414 10.52 -2.73 -21.37
CA GLY A 414 9.12 -3.09 -21.13
C GLY A 414 8.93 -4.59 -20.83
N GLY A 415 7.85 -5.17 -21.31
CA GLY A 415 7.55 -6.59 -21.10
C GLY A 415 8.60 -7.54 -21.67
N ALA A 416 9.28 -7.18 -22.76
CA ALA A 416 10.36 -7.99 -23.34
C ALA A 416 11.51 -8.18 -22.33
N GLY A 417 11.83 -7.16 -21.53
CA GLY A 417 12.85 -7.22 -20.48
C GLY A 417 12.45 -8.05 -19.26
N GLY A 418 11.19 -8.47 -19.16
CA GLY A 418 10.66 -9.29 -18.07
C GLY A 418 10.35 -10.74 -18.45
N ARG A 419 10.64 -11.18 -19.69
CA ARG A 419 10.20 -12.47 -20.21
C ARG A 419 10.66 -13.66 -19.34
N GLU A 420 11.93 -13.72 -18.98
CA GLU A 420 12.48 -14.79 -18.13
C GLU A 420 11.80 -14.80 -16.75
N LEU A 421 11.56 -13.62 -16.17
CA LEU A 421 10.85 -13.48 -14.92
C LEU A 421 9.41 -14.02 -15.02
N ALA A 422 8.70 -13.72 -16.12
CA ALA A 422 7.36 -14.21 -16.35
C ALA A 422 7.31 -15.74 -16.48
N GLU A 423 8.26 -16.34 -17.20
CA GLU A 423 8.38 -17.81 -17.34
C GLU A 423 8.63 -18.49 -15.98
N LYS A 424 9.51 -17.91 -15.13
CA LYS A 424 9.76 -18.42 -13.77
C LYS A 424 8.55 -18.26 -12.86
N VAL A 425 7.85 -17.12 -12.91
CA VAL A 425 6.63 -16.87 -12.12
C VAL A 425 5.53 -17.87 -12.50
N VAL A 426 5.34 -18.16 -13.80
CA VAL A 426 4.38 -19.17 -14.24
C VAL A 426 4.73 -20.54 -13.66
N ALA A 427 6.00 -20.96 -13.75
CA ALA A 427 6.44 -22.25 -13.22
C ALA A 427 6.27 -22.35 -11.68
N LEU A 428 6.51 -21.27 -10.95
CA LEU A 428 6.31 -21.23 -9.49
C LEU A 428 4.83 -21.24 -9.12
N ALA A 429 3.98 -20.51 -9.84
CA ALA A 429 2.56 -20.40 -9.52
C ALA A 429 1.77 -21.69 -9.77
N GLU A 430 2.31 -22.64 -10.54
CA GLU A 430 1.72 -23.96 -10.74
C GLU A 430 2.10 -24.97 -9.65
N GLN A 431 3.03 -24.62 -8.76
CA GLN A 431 3.43 -25.48 -7.64
C GLN A 431 2.41 -25.37 -6.50
N ASP A 432 2.21 -26.48 -5.79
CA ASP A 432 1.51 -26.45 -4.51
C ASP A 432 2.34 -25.71 -3.47
N ASN A 433 1.69 -24.91 -2.64
CA ASN A 433 2.35 -24.19 -1.56
C ASN A 433 1.69 -24.45 -0.19
N GLN A 434 2.42 -24.11 0.87
CA GLN A 434 2.01 -24.28 2.26
C GLN A 434 1.63 -22.94 2.90
N PHE A 435 0.91 -22.09 2.15
CA PHE A 435 0.54 -20.74 2.60
C PHE A 435 -0.09 -20.75 3.99
N CYS A 436 0.49 -19.98 4.89
CA CYS A 436 0.00 -19.81 6.25
C CYS A 436 0.18 -18.36 6.75
N PHE A 437 -0.48 -18.07 7.88
CA PHE A 437 -0.39 -16.78 8.57
C PHE A 437 0.66 -16.84 9.69
N VAL A 438 1.16 -15.66 10.11
CA VAL A 438 2.17 -15.58 11.20
C VAL A 438 1.58 -15.95 12.56
N TYR A 439 0.30 -15.64 12.77
CA TYR A 439 -0.40 -15.85 14.03
C TYR A 439 -1.85 -16.32 13.78
N GLU A 440 -2.46 -16.90 14.81
CA GLU A 440 -3.86 -17.31 14.76
C GLU A 440 -4.78 -16.14 15.16
N GLU A 441 -6.04 -16.19 14.74
CA GLU A 441 -7.02 -15.14 14.99
C GLU A 441 -7.32 -14.98 16.49
N ASP A 442 -7.37 -16.08 17.22
CA ASP A 442 -7.64 -16.15 18.65
C ASP A 442 -6.41 -15.95 19.55
N ASP A 443 -5.22 -15.76 18.99
CA ASP A 443 -4.06 -15.31 19.77
C ASP A 443 -4.36 -13.97 20.44
N SER A 444 -3.87 -13.76 21.66
CA SER A 444 -3.96 -12.44 22.31
C SER A 444 -3.21 -11.38 21.50
N ILE A 445 -3.59 -10.12 21.65
CA ILE A 445 -2.91 -8.98 20.99
C ILE A 445 -1.39 -9.03 21.24
N GLU A 446 -0.98 -9.27 22.50
CA GLU A 446 0.43 -9.36 22.87
C GLU A 446 1.14 -10.54 22.19
N THR A 447 0.46 -11.69 22.06
CA THR A 447 0.98 -12.87 21.35
C THR A 447 1.15 -12.58 19.85
N LYS A 448 0.17 -11.94 19.20
CA LYS A 448 0.24 -11.55 17.79
C LYS A 448 1.44 -10.63 17.54
N LEU A 449 1.58 -9.59 18.35
CA LEU A 449 2.72 -8.66 18.30
C LEU A 449 4.05 -9.39 18.47
N THR A 450 4.15 -10.27 19.44
CA THR A 450 5.36 -11.06 19.71
C THR A 450 5.70 -11.98 18.54
N LYS A 451 4.72 -12.68 17.97
CA LYS A 451 4.92 -13.55 16.81
C LYS A 451 5.42 -12.78 15.58
N ILE A 452 4.87 -11.60 15.29
CA ILE A 452 5.36 -10.73 14.20
C ILE A 452 6.83 -10.38 14.44
N VAL A 453 7.16 -9.88 15.63
CA VAL A 453 8.52 -9.42 15.94
C VAL A 453 9.52 -10.57 15.93
N THR A 454 9.18 -11.73 16.47
CA THR A 454 10.12 -12.85 16.56
C THR A 454 10.28 -13.62 15.26
N LYS A 455 9.18 -13.88 14.55
CA LYS A 455 9.23 -14.65 13.30
C LYS A 455 9.63 -13.81 12.09
N VAL A 456 8.96 -12.65 11.90
CA VAL A 456 9.16 -11.82 10.71
C VAL A 456 10.35 -10.88 10.86
N TYR A 457 10.47 -10.19 12.00
CA TYR A 457 11.54 -9.20 12.17
C TYR A 457 12.86 -9.80 12.70
N GLY A 458 12.83 -10.97 13.35
CA GLY A 458 14.01 -11.60 13.95
C GLY A 458 14.43 -10.99 15.29
N GLY A 459 13.54 -10.21 15.93
CA GLY A 459 13.77 -9.67 17.28
C GLY A 459 13.52 -10.69 18.38
N LYS A 460 13.90 -10.35 19.62
CA LYS A 460 13.68 -11.19 20.82
C LYS A 460 12.26 -11.13 21.37
N GLY A 461 11.50 -10.08 21.04
CA GLY A 461 10.14 -9.84 21.54
C GLY A 461 9.79 -8.36 21.56
N ILE A 462 8.76 -8.04 22.33
CA ILE A 462 8.22 -6.69 22.46
C ILE A 462 8.38 -6.12 23.86
N ARG A 463 8.33 -4.80 23.95
CA ARG A 463 8.18 -4.05 25.19
C ARG A 463 7.04 -3.06 25.04
N LEU A 464 6.03 -3.17 25.89
CA LEU A 464 4.92 -2.21 25.93
C LEU A 464 5.25 -1.04 26.85
N THR A 465 5.03 0.19 26.39
CA THR A 465 5.06 1.37 27.27
C THR A 465 3.88 1.33 28.26
N PRO A 466 3.91 2.14 29.34
CA PRO A 466 2.75 2.25 30.23
C PRO A 466 1.45 2.71 29.52
N ALA A 467 1.56 3.52 28.46
CA ALA A 467 0.43 3.91 27.64
C ALA A 467 -0.12 2.71 26.85
N ALA A 468 0.75 2.02 26.11
CA ALA A 468 0.37 0.84 25.32
C ALA A 468 -0.24 -0.29 26.18
N LYS A 469 0.21 -0.48 27.43
CA LYS A 469 -0.38 -1.46 28.35
C LYS A 469 -1.82 -1.10 28.73
N ARG A 470 -2.10 0.18 28.99
CA ARG A 470 -3.48 0.63 29.28
C ARG A 470 -4.37 0.47 28.06
N GLU A 471 -3.88 0.89 26.90
CA GLU A 471 -4.61 0.76 25.62
C GLU A 471 -4.87 -0.71 25.29
N LEU A 472 -3.91 -1.61 25.51
CA LEU A 472 -4.10 -3.06 25.34
C LEU A 472 -5.27 -3.57 26.19
N ALA A 473 -5.29 -3.24 27.48
CA ALA A 473 -6.35 -3.66 28.39
C ALA A 473 -7.73 -3.10 27.97
N ASP A 474 -7.77 -1.85 27.50
CA ASP A 474 -9.00 -1.25 26.97
C ASP A 474 -9.48 -1.96 25.69
N LEU A 475 -8.58 -2.29 24.76
CA LEU A 475 -8.91 -3.01 23.52
C LEU A 475 -9.46 -4.41 23.79
N GLU A 476 -8.86 -5.14 24.75
CA GLU A 476 -9.36 -6.46 25.16
C GLU A 476 -10.73 -6.34 25.85
N ARG A 477 -10.91 -5.38 26.76
CA ARG A 477 -12.20 -5.09 27.42
C ARG A 477 -13.31 -4.75 26.41
N LEU A 478 -12.97 -4.04 25.34
CA LEU A 478 -13.91 -3.62 24.28
C LEU A 478 -14.15 -4.71 23.24
N GLY A 479 -13.50 -5.88 23.35
CA GLY A 479 -13.75 -7.03 22.48
C GLY A 479 -12.96 -7.01 21.14
N PHE A 480 -11.88 -6.24 21.01
CA PHE A 480 -11.06 -6.16 19.80
C PHE A 480 -9.91 -7.19 19.78
N GLY A 481 -9.85 -8.14 20.70
CA GLY A 481 -8.76 -9.12 20.81
C GLY A 481 -8.49 -9.92 19.54
N ASN A 482 -9.52 -10.22 18.75
CA ASN A 482 -9.42 -11.01 17.52
C ASN A 482 -8.94 -10.20 16.30
N TYR A 483 -8.84 -8.87 16.39
CA TYR A 483 -8.41 -8.06 15.26
C TYR A 483 -6.96 -8.34 14.88
N PRO A 484 -6.61 -8.38 13.58
CA PRO A 484 -5.23 -8.47 13.12
C PRO A 484 -4.45 -7.20 13.48
N ILE A 485 -3.13 -7.34 13.47
CA ILE A 485 -2.19 -6.28 13.85
C ILE A 485 -1.63 -5.59 12.60
N CYS A 486 -1.69 -4.26 12.62
CA CYS A 486 -1.00 -3.39 11.65
C CYS A 486 0.21 -2.75 12.35
N MET A 487 1.40 -3.30 12.14
CA MET A 487 2.63 -2.73 12.70
C MET A 487 2.99 -1.43 11.98
N ALA A 488 3.06 -0.33 12.73
CA ALA A 488 3.51 0.97 12.26
C ALA A 488 4.94 1.23 12.73
N LYS A 489 5.91 0.96 11.85
CA LYS A 489 7.35 1.08 12.12
C LYS A 489 8.10 1.73 10.96
N THR A 490 9.39 1.99 11.15
CA THR A 490 10.29 2.40 10.07
C THR A 490 10.33 1.34 8.96
N GLN A 491 10.39 1.78 7.71
CA GLN A 491 10.52 0.91 6.54
C GLN A 491 11.97 0.51 6.23
N TYR A 492 12.95 1.10 6.89
CA TYR A 492 14.37 0.96 6.54
C TYR A 492 15.11 -0.14 7.32
N SER A 493 14.46 -0.79 8.26
CA SER A 493 15.04 -1.82 9.10
C SER A 493 14.00 -2.85 9.52
N PHE A 494 14.39 -4.08 9.79
CA PHE A 494 13.55 -5.06 10.49
C PHE A 494 13.20 -4.62 11.92
N SER A 495 14.08 -3.83 12.57
CA SER A 495 13.81 -3.30 13.91
C SER A 495 12.97 -2.00 13.87
N ASP A 496 12.67 -1.45 15.03
CA ASP A 496 12.09 -0.12 15.22
C ASP A 496 13.11 1.04 15.13
N ASP A 497 14.39 0.73 14.93
CA ASP A 497 15.48 1.68 14.71
C ASP A 497 15.96 1.66 13.26
N ALA A 498 15.70 2.74 12.51
CA ALA A 498 16.07 2.88 11.10
C ALA A 498 17.58 2.80 10.82
N LYS A 499 18.43 2.92 11.85
CA LYS A 499 19.89 2.86 11.72
C LYS A 499 20.43 1.43 11.77
N LYS A 500 19.62 0.46 12.22
CA LYS A 500 20.00 -0.94 12.26
C LYS A 500 19.77 -1.59 10.90
N LEU A 501 20.77 -1.49 10.02
CA LEU A 501 20.71 -2.02 8.65
C LEU A 501 20.95 -3.53 8.60
N GLY A 502 20.83 -4.13 7.43
CA GLY A 502 21.03 -5.57 7.22
C GLY A 502 19.91 -6.42 7.82
N ALA A 503 20.26 -7.45 8.56
CA ALA A 503 19.36 -8.29 9.33
C ALA A 503 19.74 -8.23 10.82
N PRO A 504 19.33 -7.19 11.55
CA PRO A 504 19.68 -7.05 12.96
C PRO A 504 19.10 -8.20 13.79
N THR A 505 19.85 -8.60 14.82
CA THR A 505 19.46 -9.59 15.81
C THR A 505 19.48 -8.95 17.21
N ASP A 506 19.00 -9.69 18.20
CA ASP A 506 19.12 -9.30 19.61
C ASP A 506 18.44 -7.97 20.00
N PHE A 507 17.44 -7.53 19.24
CA PHE A 507 16.66 -6.33 19.54
C PHE A 507 15.27 -6.65 20.10
N THR A 508 14.72 -5.69 20.80
CA THR A 508 13.33 -5.72 21.30
C THR A 508 12.60 -4.54 20.69
N VAL A 509 11.42 -4.76 20.11
CA VAL A 509 10.60 -3.69 19.54
C VAL A 509 9.76 -3.03 20.64
N THR A 510 9.84 -1.71 20.73
CA THR A 510 9.04 -0.95 21.70
C THR A 510 7.73 -0.50 21.08
N ILE A 511 6.61 -1.02 21.59
CA ILE A 511 5.27 -0.56 21.22
C ILE A 511 4.94 0.66 22.09
N SER A 512 4.84 1.83 21.47
CA SER A 512 4.57 3.09 22.15
C SER A 512 3.07 3.29 22.44
N ASN A 513 2.22 2.94 21.49
CA ASN A 513 0.77 3.08 21.55
C ASN A 513 0.08 1.99 20.72
N LEU A 514 -1.17 1.70 21.09
CA LEU A 514 -2.10 0.84 20.34
C LEU A 514 -3.37 1.65 20.03
N LYS A 515 -3.79 1.62 18.76
CA LYS A 515 -5.00 2.30 18.30
C LYS A 515 -5.84 1.32 17.47
N VAL A 516 -7.13 1.20 17.79
CA VAL A 516 -8.03 0.42 16.93
C VAL A 516 -8.55 1.29 15.77
N SER A 517 -8.51 0.73 14.56
CA SER A 517 -9.27 1.17 13.40
C SER A 517 -10.46 0.22 13.27
N ALA A 518 -11.52 0.52 14.04
CA ALA A 518 -12.62 -0.42 14.28
C ALA A 518 -13.45 -0.71 13.02
N GLY A 519 -13.59 0.28 12.15
CA GLY A 519 -14.26 0.13 10.86
C GLY A 519 -13.41 -0.64 9.85
N ALA A 520 -12.11 -0.37 9.79
CA ALA A 520 -11.17 -1.12 8.96
C ALA A 520 -10.97 -2.56 9.48
N GLY A 521 -11.08 -2.77 10.79
CA GLY A 521 -11.04 -4.09 11.41
C GLY A 521 -9.63 -4.55 11.77
N PHE A 522 -8.71 -3.65 12.15
CA PHE A 522 -7.37 -3.98 12.63
C PHE A 522 -6.89 -3.03 13.75
N ILE A 523 -5.86 -3.47 14.46
CA ILE A 523 -5.19 -2.69 15.51
C ILE A 523 -3.87 -2.16 14.98
N VAL A 524 -3.68 -0.84 15.04
CA VAL A 524 -2.41 -0.19 14.71
C VAL A 524 -1.50 -0.19 15.93
N ALA A 525 -0.34 -0.82 15.82
CA ALA A 525 0.69 -0.85 16.85
C ALA A 525 1.83 0.10 16.45
N LEU A 526 1.96 1.21 17.17
CA LEU A 526 2.95 2.25 16.89
C LEU A 526 4.28 1.94 17.60
N THR A 527 5.39 1.97 16.86
CA THR A 527 6.75 1.70 17.38
C THR A 527 7.63 2.95 17.39
N GLY A 528 7.07 4.09 17.70
CA GLY A 528 7.79 5.37 17.72
C GLY A 528 6.97 6.50 17.11
N ALA A 529 7.64 7.58 16.71
CA ALA A 529 7.01 8.73 16.10
C ALA A 529 6.69 8.46 14.62
N ILE A 530 5.59 7.77 14.36
CA ILE A 530 5.08 7.58 13.00
C ILE A 530 4.22 8.78 12.62
N MET A 531 4.55 9.43 11.50
CA MET A 531 3.86 10.61 11.03
C MET A 531 2.73 10.23 10.08
N THR A 532 1.52 10.67 10.42
CA THR A 532 0.31 10.54 9.60
C THR A 532 0.07 11.77 8.70
N MET A 533 0.87 12.83 8.86
CA MET A 533 0.92 14.02 8.00
C MET A 533 2.37 14.31 7.64
N PRO A 534 2.85 13.87 6.47
CA PRO A 534 4.17 14.21 5.96
C PRO A 534 4.33 15.74 5.74
N GLY A 535 5.55 16.21 5.72
CA GLY A 535 5.85 17.58 5.32
C GLY A 535 6.52 17.61 3.96
N LEU A 536 6.37 18.71 3.23
CA LEU A 536 7.17 18.96 2.04
C LEU A 536 8.67 18.99 2.39
N PRO A 537 9.56 18.46 1.53
CA PRO A 537 11.01 18.53 1.72
C PRO A 537 11.53 19.97 1.50
N LYS A 538 12.83 20.17 1.70
CA LYS A 538 13.48 21.46 1.47
C LYS A 538 13.37 21.93 0.01
N VAL A 539 13.45 20.97 -0.92
CA VAL A 539 13.25 21.18 -2.36
C VAL A 539 12.18 20.17 -2.78
N PRO A 540 10.92 20.59 -2.86
CA PRO A 540 9.82 19.70 -3.27
C PRO A 540 9.79 19.50 -4.79
N ALA A 541 9.24 18.38 -5.24
CA ALA A 541 9.06 18.08 -6.66
C ALA A 541 8.23 19.14 -7.40
N SER A 542 7.34 19.82 -6.69
CA SER A 542 6.55 20.93 -7.23
C SER A 542 7.38 22.10 -7.80
N GLU A 543 8.67 22.23 -7.45
CA GLU A 543 9.54 23.27 -8.02
C GLU A 543 9.98 22.97 -9.46
N THR A 544 9.84 21.74 -9.92
CA THR A 544 10.22 21.28 -11.27
C THR A 544 9.03 20.94 -12.16
N ILE A 545 7.83 20.83 -11.57
CA ILE A 545 6.59 20.57 -12.33
C ILE A 545 6.14 21.89 -12.96
N ASP A 546 5.89 21.87 -14.28
CA ASP A 546 5.41 23.02 -15.04
C ASP A 546 4.40 22.58 -16.11
N ILE A 547 3.69 23.52 -16.68
CA ILE A 547 2.68 23.31 -17.73
C ILE A 547 2.86 24.37 -18.82
N ASP A 548 2.85 23.95 -20.11
CA ASP A 548 2.94 24.85 -21.25
C ASP A 548 1.58 25.44 -21.66
N GLU A 549 1.59 26.31 -22.67
CA GLU A 549 0.37 26.97 -23.20
C GLU A 549 -0.61 25.97 -23.85
N GLU A 550 -0.15 24.83 -24.33
CA GLU A 550 -0.94 23.76 -24.89
C GLU A 550 -1.52 22.79 -23.82
N GLY A 551 -1.09 22.95 -22.55
CA GLY A 551 -1.52 22.13 -21.43
C GLY A 551 -0.67 20.87 -21.22
N ASN A 552 0.49 20.76 -21.87
CA ASN A 552 1.40 19.63 -21.63
C ASN A 552 2.18 19.85 -20.34
N ILE A 553 2.23 18.81 -19.53
CA ILE A 553 2.92 18.85 -18.23
C ILE A 553 4.35 18.39 -18.39
N THR A 554 5.28 19.09 -17.74
CA THR A 554 6.69 18.73 -17.65
C THR A 554 7.11 18.57 -16.19
N GLY A 555 8.18 17.81 -15.95
CA GLY A 555 8.73 17.63 -14.59
C GLY A 555 7.85 16.76 -13.67
N LEU A 556 6.83 16.08 -14.19
CA LEU A 556 6.00 15.15 -13.42
C LEU A 556 6.67 13.75 -13.35
N PHE A 557 7.95 13.62 -13.40
CA PHE A 557 8.87 12.46 -13.36
C PHE A 557 9.56 12.16 -14.69
#